data_5c64bb7bfab4067c3e3a6fd60592d934
#
_entry.id   5c64bb7bfab4067c3e3a6fd60592d934
#
_cell.length_a   1.000
_cell.length_b   1.000
_cell.length_c   1.000
_cell.angle_alpha   90.00
_cell.angle_beta   90.00
_cell.angle_gamma   90.00
#
_symmetry.space_group_name_H-M   'P 1'
#
loop_
_entity.id
_entity.type
_entity.pdbx_description
1 polymer ?
#
loop_
_entity_poly.entity_id
_entity_poly.type
_entity_poly.pdbx_seq_one_letter_code
_entity_poly.pdbx_strand_id
1 'polypeptide(L)'
;MSKIQILVVDDEPDILQLLQISLNRMGLTVYTAATIGAAKVELDKVSFHFCLTDMKLPDGNGIELVEYVNEKYPNTPIAIVTAYGTISHAVNALKKGAFDFITKPISIEVLRNLVANAINQSNSTQTTTEISGPTQLSGNSDYIKSINSTITKLSKSQSYVYIEGDKGTSKKLIAECIHNLSQRRSEQFFSFDCNEKHQDLTDLFGNSTNNGLFADANGSTLYLENIDCLSLPNQEKLYTILIKKQIKQANSSQTLNLDIRLICSSSTSLNLKVAQGGFKQSLFDRINIINIKTKALAEHCEDIPIIAKEIINKYAKQWQQLPCKIDSQALHTLCLYDFPGNILELKLILEKATTLCDNNIIRESDLGLDEEKIKPTLVSQRHDKNLEEYIEEIERQEITKALELTNNNKTAAAKVLGISFRALRYRIKKLGLG
;
A
#
# COMPACT_ATOMS: atom_id res chain seq x y z
N MET A 1 1.95 -18.07 -30.65
CA MET A 1 1.35 -17.35 -29.49
C MET A 1 -0.10 -17.07 -29.83
N SER A 2 -1.06 -17.62 -29.09
CA SER A 2 -2.48 -17.32 -29.25
C SER A 2 -2.72 -15.83 -29.00
N LYS A 3 -3.38 -15.14 -29.94
CA LYS A 3 -3.73 -13.74 -29.78
C LYS A 3 -4.76 -13.62 -28.64
N ILE A 4 -4.55 -12.69 -27.72
CA ILE A 4 -5.48 -12.41 -26.63
C ILE A 4 -6.77 -11.83 -27.22
N GLN A 5 -7.92 -12.43 -26.87
CA GLN A 5 -9.23 -12.11 -27.40
C GLN A 5 -10.06 -11.40 -26.32
N ILE A 6 -10.65 -10.26 -26.69
CA ILE A 6 -11.47 -9.42 -25.81
C ILE A 6 -12.82 -9.21 -26.45
N LEU A 7 -13.88 -9.32 -25.64
CA LEU A 7 -15.25 -8.94 -26.03
C LEU A 7 -15.58 -7.57 -25.43
N VAL A 8 -16.08 -6.66 -26.28
CA VAL A 8 -16.57 -5.33 -25.89
C VAL A 8 -18.05 -5.22 -26.24
N VAL A 9 -18.87 -4.87 -25.24
CA VAL A 9 -20.31 -4.79 -25.37
C VAL A 9 -20.78 -3.36 -25.02
N ASP A 10 -21.27 -2.63 -26.01
CA ASP A 10 -21.78 -1.26 -25.84
C ASP A 10 -22.78 -0.99 -26.98
N ASP A 11 -23.87 -0.27 -26.73
CA ASP A 11 -24.86 0.04 -27.76
C ASP A 11 -24.51 1.28 -28.60
N GLU A 12 -23.48 2.04 -28.17
CA GLU A 12 -23.00 3.23 -28.86
C GLU A 12 -21.92 2.84 -29.89
N PRO A 13 -22.17 2.94 -31.22
CA PRO A 13 -21.21 2.53 -32.25
C PRO A 13 -19.88 3.28 -32.17
N ASP A 14 -19.91 4.55 -31.81
CA ASP A 14 -18.73 5.40 -31.69
C ASP A 14 -17.80 4.93 -30.56
N ILE A 15 -18.40 4.50 -29.44
CA ILE A 15 -17.66 3.94 -28.28
C ILE A 15 -17.06 2.57 -28.65
N LEU A 16 -17.84 1.70 -29.29
CA LEU A 16 -17.34 0.42 -29.79
C LEU A 16 -16.13 0.61 -30.71
N GLN A 17 -16.22 1.55 -31.66
CA GLN A 17 -15.13 1.84 -32.59
C GLN A 17 -13.89 2.41 -31.86
N LEU A 18 -14.09 3.34 -30.93
CA LEU A 18 -13.00 3.91 -30.12
C LEU A 18 -12.27 2.84 -29.30
N LEU A 19 -13.02 2.00 -28.60
CA LEU A 19 -12.47 0.89 -27.78
C LEU A 19 -11.78 -0.15 -28.67
N GLN A 20 -12.37 -0.51 -29.81
CA GLN A 20 -11.77 -1.44 -30.75
C GLN A 20 -10.44 -0.94 -31.30
N ILE A 21 -10.35 0.33 -31.71
CA ILE A 21 -9.11 0.93 -32.18
C ILE A 21 -8.05 0.96 -31.08
N SER A 22 -8.45 1.37 -29.87
CA SER A 22 -7.55 1.49 -28.74
C SER A 22 -6.96 0.14 -28.31
N LEU A 23 -7.80 -0.88 -28.19
CA LEU A 23 -7.40 -2.23 -27.81
C LEU A 23 -6.60 -2.96 -28.94
N ASN A 24 -6.97 -2.75 -30.21
CA ASN A 24 -6.21 -3.28 -31.35
C ASN A 24 -4.78 -2.70 -31.41
N ARG A 25 -4.60 -1.41 -31.06
CA ARG A 25 -3.27 -0.78 -30.96
C ARG A 25 -2.40 -1.40 -29.86
N MET A 26 -3.03 -2.04 -28.87
CA MET A 26 -2.35 -2.79 -27.80
C MET A 26 -2.01 -4.24 -28.24
N GLY A 27 -2.26 -4.60 -29.50
CA GLY A 27 -1.99 -5.95 -30.04
C GLY A 27 -3.04 -7.00 -29.69
N LEU A 28 -4.22 -6.59 -29.23
CA LEU A 28 -5.31 -7.47 -28.82
C LEU A 28 -6.29 -7.71 -29.98
N THR A 29 -6.99 -8.84 -29.97
CA THR A 29 -8.07 -9.12 -30.94
C THR A 29 -9.40 -8.81 -30.29
N VAL A 30 -10.14 -7.84 -30.86
CA VAL A 30 -11.36 -7.31 -30.27
C VAL A 30 -12.58 -7.76 -31.06
N TYR A 31 -13.53 -8.34 -30.34
CA TYR A 31 -14.88 -8.64 -30.80
C TYR A 31 -15.84 -7.64 -30.19
N THR A 32 -16.88 -7.26 -30.92
CA THR A 32 -17.85 -6.26 -30.48
C THR A 32 -19.26 -6.80 -30.52
N ALA A 33 -20.09 -6.41 -29.57
CA ALA A 33 -21.52 -6.71 -29.53
C ALA A 33 -22.30 -5.45 -29.10
N ALA A 34 -23.50 -5.24 -29.64
CA ALA A 34 -24.33 -4.11 -29.30
C ALA A 34 -25.43 -4.45 -28.29
N THR A 35 -25.58 -5.72 -27.91
CA THR A 35 -26.63 -6.20 -27.00
C THR A 35 -26.11 -7.37 -26.16
N ILE A 36 -26.79 -7.65 -25.04
CA ILE A 36 -26.50 -8.83 -24.19
C ILE A 36 -26.70 -10.13 -25.00
N GLY A 37 -27.77 -10.18 -25.81
CA GLY A 37 -28.04 -11.35 -26.64
C GLY A 37 -26.92 -11.63 -27.65
N ALA A 38 -26.43 -10.60 -28.33
CA ALA A 38 -25.30 -10.74 -29.25
C ALA A 38 -24.01 -11.13 -28.52
N ALA A 39 -23.75 -10.55 -27.35
CA ALA A 39 -22.60 -10.90 -26.51
C ALA A 39 -22.60 -12.38 -26.09
N LYS A 40 -23.76 -12.94 -25.67
CA LYS A 40 -23.92 -14.36 -25.34
C LYS A 40 -23.60 -15.27 -26.53
N VAL A 41 -24.06 -14.89 -27.72
CA VAL A 41 -23.75 -15.67 -28.96
C VAL A 41 -22.25 -15.67 -29.26
N GLU A 42 -21.55 -14.56 -29.05
CA GLU A 42 -20.09 -14.51 -29.26
C GLU A 42 -19.33 -15.30 -28.17
N LEU A 43 -19.78 -15.24 -26.91
CA LEU A 43 -19.21 -16.02 -25.80
C LEU A 43 -19.34 -17.54 -26.00
N ASP A 44 -20.42 -18.00 -26.65
CA ASP A 44 -20.60 -19.43 -26.96
C ASP A 44 -19.71 -19.90 -28.13
N LYS A 45 -19.21 -18.99 -28.99
CA LYS A 45 -18.36 -19.32 -30.15
C LYS A 45 -16.87 -19.23 -29.88
N VAL A 46 -16.47 -18.28 -29.02
CA VAL A 46 -15.07 -17.89 -28.83
C VAL A 46 -14.74 -17.81 -27.34
N SER A 47 -13.60 -18.35 -26.94
CA SER A 47 -13.09 -18.20 -25.57
C SER A 47 -12.41 -16.83 -25.42
N PHE A 48 -12.96 -15.99 -24.58
CA PHE A 48 -12.42 -14.66 -24.31
C PHE A 48 -11.51 -14.65 -23.08
N HIS A 49 -10.50 -13.80 -23.12
CA HIS A 49 -9.58 -13.56 -22.01
C HIS A 49 -10.07 -12.43 -21.09
N PHE A 50 -10.96 -11.59 -21.62
CA PHE A 50 -11.57 -10.48 -20.89
C PHE A 50 -12.85 -10.01 -21.60
N CYS A 51 -13.83 -9.56 -20.83
CA CYS A 51 -15.06 -8.95 -21.33
C CYS A 51 -15.23 -7.56 -20.72
N LEU A 52 -15.66 -6.59 -21.56
CA LEU A 52 -16.00 -5.24 -21.13
C LEU A 52 -17.44 -4.95 -21.58
N THR A 53 -18.33 -4.57 -20.65
CA THR A 53 -19.73 -4.32 -20.96
C THR A 53 -20.20 -2.96 -20.48
N ASP A 54 -21.00 -2.27 -21.27
CA ASP A 54 -21.74 -1.12 -20.74
C ASP A 54 -22.77 -1.57 -19.70
N MET A 55 -23.07 -0.70 -18.75
CA MET A 55 -24.06 -0.96 -17.72
C MET A 55 -25.50 -0.96 -18.29
N LYS A 56 -25.78 -0.10 -19.26
CA LYS A 56 -27.10 0.04 -19.89
C LYS A 56 -27.03 -0.42 -21.34
N LEU A 57 -27.74 -1.47 -21.65
CA LEU A 57 -27.85 -2.03 -23.00
C LEU A 57 -29.31 -2.06 -23.43
N PRO A 58 -29.61 -2.04 -24.73
CA PRO A 58 -31.02 -1.98 -25.25
C PRO A 58 -31.89 -3.14 -24.79
N ASP A 59 -31.28 -4.31 -24.54
CA ASP A 59 -31.96 -5.56 -24.17
C ASP A 59 -31.81 -5.94 -22.69
N GLY A 60 -31.22 -5.06 -21.84
CA GLY A 60 -31.12 -5.31 -20.43
C GLY A 60 -30.01 -4.53 -19.70
N ASN A 61 -29.68 -4.98 -18.49
CA ASN A 61 -28.61 -4.39 -17.68
C ASN A 61 -27.31 -5.19 -17.81
N GLY A 62 -26.17 -4.50 -18.03
CA GLY A 62 -24.86 -5.15 -18.11
C GLY A 62 -24.52 -6.04 -16.91
N ILE A 63 -25.13 -5.81 -15.74
CA ILE A 63 -25.02 -6.70 -14.58
C ILE A 63 -25.54 -8.10 -14.87
N GLU A 64 -26.57 -8.25 -15.70
CA GLU A 64 -27.09 -9.57 -16.11
C GLU A 64 -26.06 -10.34 -16.96
N LEU A 65 -25.29 -9.62 -17.75
CA LEU A 65 -24.18 -10.22 -18.51
C LEU A 65 -23.03 -10.61 -17.57
N VAL A 66 -22.74 -9.83 -16.53
CA VAL A 66 -21.76 -10.18 -15.49
C VAL A 66 -22.14 -11.50 -14.82
N GLU A 67 -23.38 -11.64 -14.34
CA GLU A 67 -23.87 -12.86 -13.70
C GLU A 67 -23.77 -14.06 -14.66
N TYR A 68 -24.18 -13.89 -15.92
CA TYR A 68 -24.11 -14.94 -16.92
C TYR A 68 -22.67 -15.41 -17.23
N VAL A 69 -21.72 -14.44 -17.36
CA VAL A 69 -20.32 -14.75 -17.61
C VAL A 69 -19.69 -15.46 -16.42
N ASN A 70 -19.97 -15.00 -15.20
CA ASN A 70 -19.44 -15.64 -13.99
C ASN A 70 -19.97 -17.09 -13.80
N GLU A 71 -21.23 -17.34 -14.17
CA GLU A 71 -21.83 -18.66 -14.06
C GLU A 71 -21.28 -19.64 -15.11
N LYS A 72 -21.23 -19.21 -16.39
CA LYS A 72 -20.86 -20.09 -17.50
C LYS A 72 -19.37 -20.06 -17.86
N TYR A 73 -18.70 -18.94 -17.64
CA TYR A 73 -17.31 -18.69 -18.04
C TYR A 73 -16.46 -18.12 -16.89
N PRO A 74 -16.31 -18.85 -15.75
CA PRO A 74 -15.70 -18.35 -14.53
C PRO A 74 -14.24 -17.89 -14.69
N ASN A 75 -13.57 -18.31 -15.76
CA ASN A 75 -12.20 -17.92 -16.08
C ASN A 75 -12.12 -16.66 -16.98
N THR A 76 -13.24 -16.07 -17.36
CA THR A 76 -13.29 -14.86 -18.17
C THR A 76 -13.67 -13.66 -17.29
N PRO A 77 -12.70 -12.86 -16.83
CA PRO A 77 -13.00 -11.67 -16.06
C PRO A 77 -13.84 -10.70 -16.90
N ILE A 78 -14.86 -10.08 -16.27
CA ILE A 78 -15.74 -9.11 -16.92
C ILE A 78 -15.79 -7.81 -16.11
N ALA A 79 -15.61 -6.66 -16.78
CA ALA A 79 -15.73 -5.35 -16.17
C ALA A 79 -16.89 -4.54 -16.78
N ILE A 80 -17.40 -3.58 -15.99
CA ILE A 80 -18.50 -2.72 -16.39
C ILE A 80 -18.01 -1.32 -16.71
N VAL A 81 -18.54 -0.74 -17.79
CA VAL A 81 -18.44 0.69 -18.13
C VAL A 81 -19.73 1.39 -17.73
N THR A 82 -19.65 2.57 -17.13
CA THR A 82 -20.83 3.31 -16.70
C THR A 82 -20.69 4.81 -16.89
N ALA A 83 -21.74 5.46 -17.41
CA ALA A 83 -21.81 6.93 -17.50
C ALA A 83 -22.16 7.59 -16.15
N TYR A 84 -22.75 6.85 -15.21
CA TYR A 84 -23.18 7.34 -13.90
C TYR A 84 -22.41 6.66 -12.80
N GLY A 85 -21.32 7.29 -12.38
CA GLY A 85 -20.46 6.84 -11.28
C GLY A 85 -21.05 7.09 -9.88
N THR A 86 -22.32 6.68 -9.62
CA THR A 86 -22.74 6.59 -8.23
C THR A 86 -22.10 5.36 -7.61
N ILE A 87 -21.40 5.56 -6.49
CA ILE A 87 -20.69 4.53 -5.73
C ILE A 87 -21.56 3.29 -5.50
N SER A 88 -22.88 3.46 -5.37
CA SER A 88 -23.84 2.37 -5.17
C SER A 88 -23.94 1.39 -6.35
N HIS A 89 -23.87 1.88 -7.59
CA HIS A 89 -23.94 1.01 -8.78
C HIS A 89 -22.65 0.24 -9.02
N ALA A 90 -21.50 0.88 -8.78
CA ALA A 90 -20.19 0.25 -8.84
C ALA A 90 -20.04 -0.88 -7.80
N VAL A 91 -20.44 -0.61 -6.56
CA VAL A 91 -20.44 -1.60 -5.47
C VAL A 91 -21.37 -2.77 -5.77
N ASN A 92 -22.55 -2.51 -6.37
CA ASN A 92 -23.47 -3.58 -6.75
C ASN A 92 -22.88 -4.47 -7.87
N ALA A 93 -22.23 -3.88 -8.87
CA ALA A 93 -21.56 -4.60 -9.93
C ALA A 93 -20.45 -5.54 -9.40
N LEU A 94 -19.61 -5.03 -8.49
CA LEU A 94 -18.55 -5.82 -7.85
C LEU A 94 -19.13 -6.95 -6.97
N LYS A 95 -20.22 -6.70 -6.23
CA LYS A 95 -20.94 -7.73 -5.45
C LYS A 95 -21.52 -8.85 -6.30
N LYS A 96 -21.84 -8.55 -7.56
CA LYS A 96 -22.36 -9.53 -8.52
C LYS A 96 -21.24 -10.24 -9.30
N GLY A 97 -19.98 -9.99 -8.93
CA GLY A 97 -18.81 -10.65 -9.46
C GLY A 97 -18.15 -9.96 -10.65
N ALA A 98 -18.45 -8.67 -10.90
CA ALA A 98 -17.66 -7.91 -11.85
C ALA A 98 -16.21 -7.81 -11.36
N PHE A 99 -15.26 -8.01 -12.27
CA PHE A 99 -13.83 -7.88 -12.00
C PHE A 99 -13.46 -6.44 -11.58
N ASP A 100 -14.05 -5.46 -12.27
CA ASP A 100 -13.82 -4.04 -11.99
C ASP A 100 -14.89 -3.18 -12.70
N PHE A 101 -14.84 -1.85 -12.54
CA PHE A 101 -15.69 -0.92 -13.28
C PHE A 101 -14.91 0.31 -13.74
N ILE A 102 -15.34 0.91 -14.86
CA ILE A 102 -14.80 2.16 -15.39
C ILE A 102 -15.92 3.17 -15.59
N THR A 103 -15.63 4.44 -15.30
CA THR A 103 -16.55 5.55 -15.59
C THR A 103 -16.29 6.16 -16.97
N LYS A 104 -17.35 6.46 -17.74
CA LYS A 104 -17.27 7.30 -18.95
C LYS A 104 -17.03 8.77 -18.53
N PRO A 105 -16.13 9.55 -19.17
CA PRO A 105 -15.36 9.22 -20.36
C PRO A 105 -14.19 8.27 -20.08
N ILE A 106 -14.00 7.27 -20.94
CA ILE A 106 -12.99 6.24 -20.76
C ILE A 106 -11.61 6.80 -21.09
N SER A 107 -10.73 6.89 -20.10
CA SER A 107 -9.32 7.18 -20.29
C SER A 107 -8.62 5.95 -20.87
N ILE A 108 -7.79 6.14 -21.90
CA ILE A 108 -7.00 5.06 -22.53
C ILE A 108 -6.06 4.41 -21.51
N GLU A 109 -5.54 5.17 -20.55
CA GLU A 109 -4.67 4.66 -19.49
C GLU A 109 -5.41 3.74 -18.53
N VAL A 110 -6.61 4.15 -18.09
CA VAL A 110 -7.46 3.34 -17.20
C VAL A 110 -7.86 2.04 -17.90
N LEU A 111 -8.24 2.12 -19.18
CA LEU A 111 -8.56 0.95 -19.99
C LEU A 111 -7.37 -0.02 -20.12
N ARG A 112 -6.18 0.52 -20.36
CA ARG A 112 -4.94 -0.27 -20.48
C ARG A 112 -4.63 -1.01 -19.18
N ASN A 113 -4.69 -0.33 -18.05
CA ASN A 113 -4.43 -0.91 -16.74
C ASN A 113 -5.45 -2.01 -16.39
N LEU A 114 -6.72 -1.77 -16.67
CA LEU A 114 -7.78 -2.74 -16.44
C LEU A 114 -7.55 -4.02 -17.25
N VAL A 115 -7.28 -3.89 -18.55
CA VAL A 115 -7.04 -5.01 -19.44
C VAL A 115 -5.78 -5.78 -19.05
N ALA A 116 -4.70 -5.10 -18.70
CA ALA A 116 -3.46 -5.74 -18.22
C ALA A 116 -3.70 -6.56 -16.95
N ASN A 117 -4.44 -6.02 -15.99
CA ASN A 117 -4.77 -6.71 -14.75
C ASN A 117 -5.66 -7.93 -15.00
N ALA A 118 -6.67 -7.82 -15.87
CA ALA A 118 -7.56 -8.90 -16.19
C ALA A 118 -6.84 -10.07 -16.92
N ILE A 119 -5.96 -9.75 -17.87
CA ILE A 119 -5.17 -10.76 -18.58
C ILE A 119 -4.18 -11.48 -17.67
N ASN A 120 -3.56 -10.76 -16.74
CA ASN A 120 -2.66 -11.36 -15.74
C ASN A 120 -3.40 -12.34 -14.83
N GLN A 121 -4.65 -12.07 -14.49
CA GLN A 121 -5.47 -12.95 -13.67
C GLN A 121 -5.93 -14.20 -14.45
N SER A 122 -6.31 -14.08 -15.72
CA SER A 122 -6.71 -15.21 -16.55
C SER A 122 -5.56 -16.16 -16.88
N ASN A 123 -4.31 -15.68 -16.91
CA ASN A 123 -3.11 -16.50 -17.12
C ASN A 123 -2.62 -17.21 -15.86
N SER A 124 -3.17 -16.90 -14.67
CA SER A 124 -2.72 -17.49 -13.39
C SER A 124 -3.30 -18.87 -13.07
N THR A 125 -4.06 -19.50 -13.98
CA THR A 125 -4.71 -20.80 -13.71
C THR A 125 -3.88 -22.04 -14.08
N GLN A 126 -2.68 -21.89 -14.65
CA GLN A 126 -1.74 -23.02 -14.82
C GLN A 126 -0.30 -22.54 -15.00
N THR A 127 0.40 -22.27 -13.90
CA THR A 127 1.85 -22.53 -13.83
C THR A 127 2.26 -22.53 -12.36
N THR A 128 3.02 -23.50 -11.96
CA THR A 128 3.75 -23.60 -10.70
C THR A 128 4.23 -22.22 -10.22
N THR A 129 3.68 -21.76 -9.14
CA THR A 129 3.93 -20.49 -8.50
C THR A 129 5.42 -20.29 -8.18
N GLU A 130 6.13 -19.63 -9.07
CA GLU A 130 7.25 -18.81 -8.59
C GLU A 130 6.63 -17.73 -7.69
N ILE A 131 7.02 -17.75 -6.43
CA ILE A 131 6.55 -16.85 -5.38
C ILE A 131 7.01 -15.44 -5.73
N SER A 132 6.16 -14.69 -6.44
CA SER A 132 6.46 -13.33 -6.89
C SER A 132 5.94 -12.25 -5.93
N GLY A 133 6.05 -12.50 -4.63
CA GLY A 133 5.80 -11.47 -3.61
C GLY A 133 7.10 -10.94 -3.00
N PRO A 134 7.07 -9.75 -2.38
CA PRO A 134 8.22 -9.22 -1.68
C PRO A 134 8.58 -10.13 -0.51
N THR A 135 9.88 -10.45 -0.37
CA THR A 135 10.40 -11.27 0.73
C THR A 135 11.24 -10.47 1.72
N GLN A 136 11.57 -9.22 1.38
CA GLN A 136 12.34 -8.32 2.22
C GLN A 136 12.01 -6.86 1.89
N LEU A 137 12.28 -5.98 2.84
CA LEU A 137 12.23 -4.53 2.62
C LEU A 137 13.52 -4.07 1.94
N SER A 138 13.39 -3.09 1.05
CA SER A 138 14.52 -2.49 0.34
C SER A 138 15.15 -1.38 1.17
N GLY A 139 16.46 -1.42 1.29
CA GLY A 139 17.27 -0.45 2.03
C GLY A 139 18.54 -1.08 2.59
N ASN A 140 19.48 -0.22 2.97
CA ASN A 140 20.79 -0.61 3.51
C ASN A 140 21.01 -0.15 4.95
N SER A 141 20.09 0.64 5.52
CA SER A 141 20.17 1.11 6.90
C SER A 141 20.21 -0.07 7.89
N ASP A 142 20.75 0.17 9.06
CA ASP A 142 20.75 -0.83 10.13
C ASP A 142 19.33 -1.13 10.61
N TYR A 143 18.42 -0.15 10.48
CA TYR A 143 17.01 -0.34 10.74
C TYR A 143 16.40 -1.38 9.78
N ILE A 144 16.55 -1.22 8.46
CA ILE A 144 16.02 -2.16 7.45
C ILE A 144 16.65 -3.56 7.60
N LYS A 145 17.96 -3.65 7.84
CA LYS A 145 18.63 -4.93 8.13
C LYS A 145 18.05 -5.64 9.36
N SER A 146 17.81 -4.88 10.43
CA SER A 146 17.19 -5.39 11.67
C SER A 146 15.76 -5.90 11.43
N ILE A 147 14.92 -5.12 10.69
CA ILE A 147 13.55 -5.52 10.34
C ILE A 147 13.58 -6.79 9.47
N ASN A 148 14.42 -6.85 8.44
CA ASN A 148 14.52 -8.03 7.57
C ASN A 148 14.98 -9.29 8.34
N SER A 149 15.91 -9.13 9.28
CA SER A 149 16.30 -10.21 10.20
C SER A 149 15.11 -10.68 11.06
N THR A 150 14.32 -9.74 11.56
CA THR A 150 13.12 -10.02 12.36
C THR A 150 12.06 -10.73 11.51
N ILE A 151 11.77 -10.25 10.30
CA ILE A 151 10.87 -10.89 9.33
C ILE A 151 11.26 -12.35 9.09
N THR A 152 12.55 -12.61 8.85
CA THR A 152 13.08 -13.97 8.63
C THR A 152 12.88 -14.89 9.85
N LYS A 153 13.04 -14.38 11.07
CA LYS A 153 12.76 -15.15 12.29
C LYS A 153 11.27 -15.43 12.45
N LEU A 154 10.44 -14.42 12.22
CA LEU A 154 9.00 -14.51 12.38
C LEU A 154 8.34 -15.39 11.32
N SER A 155 8.89 -15.49 10.12
CA SER A 155 8.34 -16.34 9.06
C SER A 155 8.23 -17.81 9.49
N LYS A 156 9.11 -18.27 10.37
CA LYS A 156 9.11 -19.64 10.91
C LYS A 156 8.11 -19.85 12.07
N SER A 157 7.59 -18.78 12.66
CA SER A 157 6.65 -18.81 13.78
C SER A 157 5.21 -18.70 13.28
N GLN A 158 4.27 -19.36 13.99
CA GLN A 158 2.81 -19.20 13.81
C GLN A 158 2.22 -18.20 14.81
N SER A 159 3.05 -17.53 15.61
CA SER A 159 2.60 -16.54 16.59
C SER A 159 1.96 -15.34 15.91
N TYR A 160 1.01 -14.71 16.61
CA TYR A 160 0.42 -13.46 16.18
C TYR A 160 1.47 -12.34 16.20
N VAL A 161 1.41 -11.48 15.20
CA VAL A 161 2.34 -10.34 15.03
C VAL A 161 1.54 -9.06 15.04
N TYR A 162 1.98 -8.11 15.85
CA TYR A 162 1.43 -6.75 15.88
C TYR A 162 2.48 -5.78 15.36
N ILE A 163 2.09 -4.93 14.38
CA ILE A 163 2.97 -3.94 13.74
C ILE A 163 2.45 -2.56 14.09
N GLU A 164 3.23 -1.81 14.86
CA GLU A 164 2.93 -0.44 15.30
C GLU A 164 3.76 0.57 14.52
N GLY A 165 3.16 1.67 14.07
CA GLY A 165 3.87 2.81 13.50
C GLY A 165 3.00 3.68 12.62
N ASP A 166 3.51 4.85 12.26
CA ASP A 166 2.78 5.89 11.55
C ASP A 166 2.18 5.43 10.21
N LYS A 167 1.27 6.22 9.68
CA LYS A 167 0.70 5.96 8.35
C LYS A 167 1.81 6.00 7.30
N GLY A 168 1.73 5.10 6.32
CA GLY A 168 2.68 5.07 5.21
C GLY A 168 4.03 4.40 5.51
N THR A 169 4.28 3.83 6.70
CA THR A 169 5.54 3.17 7.08
C THR A 169 5.64 1.70 6.61
N SER A 170 4.94 1.35 5.54
CA SER A 170 4.98 0.01 4.91
C SER A 170 4.59 -1.17 5.79
N LYS A 171 3.70 -0.98 6.76
CA LYS A 171 3.23 -2.05 7.67
C LYS A 171 2.66 -3.27 6.90
N LYS A 172 1.87 -3.03 5.86
CA LYS A 172 1.32 -4.09 4.99
C LYS A 172 2.43 -4.86 4.26
N LEU A 173 3.45 -4.17 3.74
CA LEU A 173 4.59 -4.79 3.08
C LEU A 173 5.36 -5.71 4.03
N ILE A 174 5.54 -5.33 5.31
CA ILE A 174 6.14 -6.18 6.33
C ILE A 174 5.30 -7.45 6.54
N ALA A 175 3.98 -7.32 6.62
CA ALA A 175 3.07 -8.47 6.77
C ALA A 175 3.13 -9.42 5.56
N GLU A 176 3.18 -8.87 4.34
CA GLU A 176 3.37 -9.63 3.10
C GLU A 176 4.71 -10.37 3.08
N CYS A 177 5.81 -9.71 3.47
CA CYS A 177 7.12 -10.37 3.58
C CYS A 177 7.12 -11.53 4.58
N ILE A 178 6.48 -11.36 5.75
CA ILE A 178 6.35 -12.40 6.76
C ILE A 178 5.55 -13.59 6.20
N HIS A 179 4.48 -13.35 5.45
CA HIS A 179 3.67 -14.39 4.82
C HIS A 179 4.46 -15.13 3.73
N ASN A 180 5.07 -14.40 2.80
CA ASN A 180 5.79 -14.95 1.65
C ASN A 180 7.01 -15.81 2.04
N LEU A 181 7.61 -15.57 3.20
CA LEU A 181 8.69 -16.39 3.76
C LEU A 181 8.17 -17.52 4.65
N SER A 182 6.86 -17.60 4.95
CA SER A 182 6.30 -18.57 5.88
C SER A 182 5.98 -19.91 5.22
N GLN A 183 5.58 -20.89 6.06
CA GLN A 183 5.07 -22.18 5.61
C GLN A 183 3.74 -22.06 4.83
N ARG A 184 3.01 -20.94 5.02
CA ARG A 184 1.73 -20.67 4.35
C ARG A 184 1.90 -19.83 3.07
N ARG A 185 3.11 -19.72 2.54
CA ARG A 185 3.45 -18.92 1.37
C ARG A 185 2.72 -19.31 0.07
N SER A 186 2.28 -20.58 -0.01
CA SER A 186 1.47 -21.08 -1.13
C SER A 186 0.00 -20.72 -1.01
N GLU A 187 -0.44 -20.30 0.17
CA GLU A 187 -1.82 -19.92 0.43
C GLU A 187 -2.05 -18.43 0.13
N GLN A 188 -3.28 -18.03 -0.05
CA GLN A 188 -3.62 -16.64 -0.32
C GLN A 188 -3.38 -15.76 0.91
N PHE A 189 -2.79 -14.58 0.72
CA PHE A 189 -2.70 -13.54 1.75
C PHE A 189 -3.99 -12.71 1.76
N PHE A 190 -4.73 -12.77 2.86
CA PHE A 190 -5.95 -11.99 3.04
C PHE A 190 -5.66 -10.70 3.81
N SER A 191 -6.23 -9.58 3.38
CA SER A 191 -6.08 -8.30 4.07
C SER A 191 -7.42 -7.60 4.23
N PHE A 192 -7.64 -6.98 5.41
CA PHE A 192 -8.84 -6.22 5.73
C PHE A 192 -8.45 -4.92 6.44
N ASP A 193 -8.99 -3.79 5.99
CA ASP A 193 -8.81 -2.49 6.65
C ASP A 193 -9.98 -2.24 7.62
N CYS A 194 -9.68 -2.23 8.92
CA CYS A 194 -10.67 -1.99 9.98
C CYS A 194 -11.17 -0.54 10.04
N ASN A 195 -10.58 0.38 9.26
CA ASN A 195 -11.01 1.78 9.16
C ASN A 195 -12.18 2.00 8.19
N GLU A 196 -12.60 0.96 7.44
CA GLU A 196 -13.76 1.06 6.56
C GLU A 196 -15.01 1.42 7.37
N LYS A 197 -15.74 2.46 6.90
CA LYS A 197 -16.86 3.10 7.61
C LYS A 197 -18.12 2.22 7.77
N HIS A 198 -18.07 0.95 7.42
CA HIS A 198 -19.18 0.02 7.57
C HIS A 198 -19.21 -0.54 8.99
N GLN A 199 -20.15 -0.07 9.80
CA GLN A 199 -20.32 -0.40 11.22
C GLN A 199 -20.51 -1.91 11.49
N ASP A 200 -20.90 -2.71 10.51
CA ASP A 200 -21.31 -4.11 10.74
C ASP A 200 -20.20 -5.14 10.53
N LEU A 201 -19.04 -4.81 9.96
CA LEU A 201 -17.94 -5.74 9.67
C LEU A 201 -18.41 -7.17 9.27
N THR A 202 -19.53 -7.24 8.56
CA THR A 202 -20.10 -8.51 8.07
C THR A 202 -19.17 -9.18 7.08
N ASP A 203 -18.40 -8.39 6.34
CA ASP A 203 -17.40 -8.91 5.40
C ASP A 203 -16.21 -9.57 6.14
N LEU A 204 -15.90 -9.11 7.35
CA LEU A 204 -14.85 -9.72 8.17
C LEU A 204 -15.34 -10.94 8.95
N PHE A 205 -16.46 -10.78 9.68
CA PHE A 205 -16.94 -11.80 10.62
C PHE A 205 -18.01 -12.75 10.04
N GLY A 206 -18.53 -12.42 8.87
CA GLY A 206 -19.67 -13.13 8.31
C GLY A 206 -21.01 -12.75 8.94
N ASN A 207 -22.08 -13.23 8.31
CA ASN A 207 -23.46 -13.14 8.77
C ASN A 207 -24.21 -14.43 8.45
N SER A 208 -25.55 -14.40 8.51
CA SER A 208 -26.38 -15.57 8.16
C SER A 208 -26.26 -16.01 6.69
N THR A 209 -25.80 -15.15 5.78
CA THR A 209 -25.72 -15.42 4.33
C THR A 209 -24.30 -15.48 3.78
N ASN A 210 -23.31 -14.94 4.49
CA ASN A 210 -21.90 -14.89 4.09
C ASN A 210 -21.00 -15.41 5.21
N ASN A 211 -20.04 -16.28 4.89
CA ASN A 211 -19.10 -16.86 5.85
C ASN A 211 -18.09 -15.84 6.43
N GLY A 212 -17.83 -14.74 5.72
CA GLY A 212 -16.85 -13.72 6.11
C GLY A 212 -15.40 -14.14 5.93
N LEU A 213 -14.54 -13.12 5.92
CA LEU A 213 -13.12 -13.27 5.59
C LEU A 213 -12.36 -14.19 6.57
N PHE A 214 -12.83 -14.32 7.83
CA PHE A 214 -12.24 -15.26 8.78
C PHE A 214 -12.40 -16.71 8.33
N ALA A 215 -13.52 -17.06 7.72
CA ALA A 215 -13.73 -18.40 7.21
C ALA A 215 -12.91 -18.65 5.93
N ASP A 216 -12.86 -17.65 5.06
CA ASP A 216 -12.12 -17.74 3.78
C ASP A 216 -10.61 -17.83 4.01
N ALA A 217 -10.08 -17.14 5.05
CA ALA A 217 -8.67 -17.16 5.43
C ALA A 217 -8.24 -18.43 6.20
N ASN A 218 -9.12 -19.42 6.36
CA ASN A 218 -8.77 -20.66 7.07
C ASN A 218 -7.64 -21.41 6.35
N GLY A 219 -6.60 -21.80 7.08
CA GLY A 219 -5.36 -22.37 6.55
C GLY A 219 -4.32 -21.32 6.11
N SER A 220 -4.68 -20.03 6.06
CA SER A 220 -3.86 -18.98 5.50
C SER A 220 -3.41 -17.90 6.51
N THR A 221 -2.97 -16.74 6.00
CA THR A 221 -2.61 -15.56 6.79
C THR A 221 -3.65 -14.47 6.59
N LEU A 222 -4.18 -13.93 7.68
CA LEU A 222 -5.08 -12.77 7.70
C LEU A 222 -4.36 -11.57 8.28
N TYR A 223 -4.31 -10.48 7.52
CA TYR A 223 -3.78 -9.19 7.94
C TYR A 223 -4.92 -8.21 8.23
N LEU A 224 -4.99 -7.72 9.47
CA LEU A 224 -5.93 -6.68 9.89
C LEU A 224 -5.20 -5.35 9.99
N GLU A 225 -5.48 -4.44 9.05
CA GLU A 225 -4.96 -3.08 9.06
C GLU A 225 -5.82 -2.17 9.94
N ASN A 226 -5.20 -1.19 10.61
CA ASN A 226 -5.87 -0.21 11.47
C ASN A 226 -6.79 -0.83 12.52
N ILE A 227 -6.30 -1.89 13.21
CA ILE A 227 -7.08 -2.61 14.23
C ILE A 227 -7.57 -1.71 15.37
N ASP A 228 -6.88 -0.59 15.57
CA ASP A 228 -7.21 0.46 16.53
C ASP A 228 -8.51 1.22 16.19
N CYS A 229 -9.07 1.06 15.00
CA CYS A 229 -10.35 1.62 14.58
C CYS A 229 -11.56 0.73 14.90
N LEU A 230 -11.33 -0.51 15.39
CA LEU A 230 -12.42 -1.40 15.77
C LEU A 230 -13.24 -0.85 16.94
N SER A 231 -14.56 -0.91 16.82
CA SER A 231 -15.47 -0.61 17.94
C SER A 231 -15.34 -1.65 19.05
N LEU A 232 -15.64 -1.28 20.29
CA LEU A 232 -15.55 -2.20 21.46
C LEU A 232 -16.36 -3.52 21.26
N PRO A 233 -17.58 -3.53 20.67
CA PRO A 233 -18.29 -4.77 20.36
C PRO A 233 -17.53 -5.65 19.36
N ASN A 234 -16.92 -5.06 18.33
CA ASN A 234 -16.16 -5.81 17.33
C ASN A 234 -14.84 -6.35 17.90
N GLN A 235 -14.21 -5.61 18.81
CA GLN A 235 -13.05 -6.10 19.57
C GLN A 235 -13.40 -7.34 20.39
N GLU A 236 -14.60 -7.39 21.03
CA GLU A 236 -15.08 -8.55 21.79
C GLU A 236 -15.35 -9.75 20.87
N LYS A 237 -15.96 -9.51 19.70
CA LYS A 237 -16.16 -10.54 18.68
C LYS A 237 -14.82 -11.13 18.24
N LEU A 238 -13.87 -10.27 17.89
CA LEU A 238 -12.52 -10.68 17.48
C LEU A 238 -11.84 -11.50 18.56
N TYR A 239 -11.83 -11.02 19.80
CA TYR A 239 -11.26 -11.72 20.94
C TYR A 239 -11.87 -13.11 21.11
N THR A 240 -13.20 -13.22 21.03
CA THR A 240 -13.92 -14.49 21.15
C THR A 240 -13.51 -15.49 20.07
N ILE A 241 -13.38 -15.05 18.82
CA ILE A 241 -12.94 -15.89 17.70
C ILE A 241 -11.49 -16.37 17.93
N LEU A 242 -10.60 -15.48 18.37
CA LEU A 242 -9.19 -15.80 18.61
C LEU A 242 -8.98 -16.79 19.79
N ILE A 243 -9.85 -16.75 20.78
CA ILE A 243 -9.81 -17.69 21.93
C ILE A 243 -10.41 -19.05 21.55
N LYS A 244 -11.63 -19.03 20.98
CA LYS A 244 -12.35 -20.26 20.64
C LYS A 244 -11.74 -20.96 19.41
N LYS A 245 -11.03 -20.22 18.57
CA LYS A 245 -10.57 -20.68 17.25
C LYS A 245 -11.70 -21.28 16.40
N GLN A 246 -12.86 -20.68 16.48
CA GLN A 246 -14.08 -21.16 15.83
C GLN A 246 -14.92 -19.98 15.36
N ILE A 247 -15.58 -20.16 14.22
CA ILE A 247 -16.57 -19.24 13.69
C ILE A 247 -17.83 -20.03 13.26
N LYS A 248 -18.99 -19.39 13.35
CA LYS A 248 -20.24 -19.98 12.83
C LYS A 248 -20.26 -19.84 11.32
N GLN A 249 -20.63 -20.91 10.61
CA GLN A 249 -20.82 -20.86 9.17
C GLN A 249 -22.16 -20.21 8.80
N ALA A 250 -22.20 -19.50 7.68
CA ALA A 250 -23.44 -18.99 7.11
C ALA A 250 -24.42 -20.12 6.83
N ASN A 251 -25.72 -19.84 7.00
CA ASN A 251 -26.82 -20.80 6.73
C ASN A 251 -26.71 -22.16 7.47
N SER A 252 -25.86 -22.26 8.50
CA SER A 252 -25.65 -23.51 9.25
C SER A 252 -25.50 -23.25 10.74
N SER A 253 -25.93 -24.19 11.55
CA SER A 253 -25.61 -24.19 12.98
C SER A 253 -24.20 -24.75 13.27
N GLN A 254 -23.47 -25.15 12.24
CA GLN A 254 -22.13 -25.75 12.37
C GLN A 254 -21.09 -24.67 12.64
N THR A 255 -20.09 -25.02 13.43
CA THR A 255 -18.93 -24.21 13.71
C THR A 255 -17.73 -24.70 12.90
N LEU A 256 -17.03 -23.78 12.24
CA LEU A 256 -15.77 -24.04 11.55
C LEU A 256 -14.61 -23.82 12.51
N ASN A 257 -13.73 -24.81 12.67
CA ASN A 257 -12.46 -24.63 13.36
C ASN A 257 -11.50 -23.81 12.50
N LEU A 258 -10.90 -22.78 13.09
CA LEU A 258 -10.02 -21.85 12.40
C LEU A 258 -8.54 -22.15 12.69
N ASP A 259 -7.78 -22.30 11.63
CA ASP A 259 -6.32 -22.32 11.65
C ASP A 259 -5.78 -21.11 10.86
N ILE A 260 -5.77 -19.95 11.49
CA ILE A 260 -5.39 -18.68 10.86
C ILE A 260 -4.13 -18.13 11.52
N ARG A 261 -3.18 -17.70 10.69
CA ARG A 261 -2.08 -16.85 11.13
C ARG A 261 -2.51 -15.40 11.07
N LEU A 262 -2.63 -14.74 12.24
CA LEU A 262 -3.06 -13.35 12.33
C LEU A 262 -1.86 -12.41 12.40
N ILE A 263 -1.88 -11.37 11.56
CA ILE A 263 -0.99 -10.21 11.63
C ILE A 263 -1.89 -8.97 11.74
N CYS A 264 -1.62 -8.10 12.71
CA CYS A 264 -2.40 -6.87 12.91
C CYS A 264 -1.51 -5.65 12.81
N SER A 265 -2.07 -4.52 12.42
CA SER A 265 -1.35 -3.26 12.49
C SER A 265 -2.21 -2.11 13.00
N SER A 266 -1.56 -1.11 13.61
CA SER A 266 -2.18 0.16 13.96
C SER A 266 -1.31 1.35 13.57
N SER A 267 -1.94 2.50 13.41
CA SER A 267 -1.26 3.78 13.21
C SER A 267 -1.13 4.60 14.49
N THR A 268 -1.76 4.14 15.58
CA THR A 268 -1.68 4.75 16.91
C THR A 268 -1.25 3.69 17.92
N SER A 269 -0.62 4.10 19.02
CA SER A 269 -0.23 3.15 20.05
C SER A 269 -1.45 2.54 20.74
N LEU A 270 -1.59 1.21 20.63
CA LEU A 270 -2.67 0.49 21.32
C LEU A 270 -2.58 0.58 22.84
N ASN A 271 -1.35 0.70 23.40
CA ASN A 271 -1.17 0.94 24.83
C ASN A 271 -1.87 2.22 25.31
N LEU A 272 -1.75 3.30 24.55
CA LEU A 272 -2.45 4.55 24.85
C LEU A 272 -3.96 4.40 24.73
N LYS A 273 -4.44 3.72 23.68
CA LYS A 273 -5.89 3.45 23.51
C LYS A 273 -6.46 2.57 24.61
N VAL A 274 -5.71 1.60 25.11
CA VAL A 274 -6.10 0.78 26.26
C VAL A 274 -6.23 1.66 27.51
N ALA A 275 -5.23 2.50 27.80
CA ALA A 275 -5.28 3.41 28.95
C ALA A 275 -6.46 4.40 28.89
N GLN A 276 -6.91 4.78 27.69
CA GLN A 276 -8.05 5.64 27.44
C GLN A 276 -9.40 4.89 27.38
N GLY A 277 -9.41 3.56 27.54
CA GLY A 277 -10.63 2.73 27.45
C GLY A 277 -11.16 2.52 26.01
N GLY A 278 -10.42 2.98 24.99
CA GLY A 278 -10.79 2.83 23.59
C GLY A 278 -10.42 1.46 22.97
N PHE A 279 -9.57 0.69 23.67
CA PHE A 279 -9.18 -0.66 23.23
C PHE A 279 -9.15 -1.61 24.43
N LYS A 280 -9.65 -2.84 24.24
CA LYS A 280 -9.73 -3.84 25.32
C LYS A 280 -8.37 -4.44 25.63
N GLN A 281 -7.98 -4.42 26.92
CA GLN A 281 -6.73 -5.01 27.40
C GLN A 281 -6.61 -6.51 27.00
N SER A 282 -7.69 -7.28 27.17
CA SER A 282 -7.70 -8.70 26.86
C SER A 282 -7.37 -9.02 25.37
N LEU A 283 -7.90 -8.19 24.46
CA LEU A 283 -7.58 -8.32 23.03
C LEU A 283 -6.13 -7.89 22.76
N PHE A 284 -5.69 -6.78 23.36
CA PHE A 284 -4.31 -6.31 23.22
C PHE A 284 -3.30 -7.38 23.66
N ASP A 285 -3.48 -7.98 24.84
CA ASP A 285 -2.59 -9.03 25.33
C ASP A 285 -2.57 -10.27 24.41
N ARG A 286 -3.69 -10.53 23.74
CA ARG A 286 -3.79 -11.65 22.82
C ARG A 286 -3.07 -11.44 21.49
N ILE A 287 -3.10 -10.22 20.94
CA ILE A 287 -2.50 -9.91 19.64
C ILE A 287 -1.06 -9.43 19.76
N ASN A 288 -0.68 -8.83 20.89
CA ASN A 288 0.64 -8.24 21.12
C ASN A 288 1.67 -9.28 21.64
N ILE A 289 1.68 -10.48 21.04
CA ILE A 289 2.66 -11.50 21.41
C ILE A 289 4.04 -11.11 20.86
N ILE A 290 4.10 -10.63 19.63
CA ILE A 290 5.30 -10.13 19.00
C ILE A 290 4.99 -8.75 18.44
N ASN A 291 5.74 -7.75 18.88
CA ASN A 291 5.59 -6.36 18.45
C ASN A 291 6.73 -5.93 17.53
N ILE A 292 6.38 -5.39 16.36
CA ILE A 292 7.30 -4.72 15.44
C ILE A 292 6.96 -3.25 15.42
N LYS A 293 7.93 -2.38 15.78
CA LYS A 293 7.77 -0.94 15.64
C LYS A 293 8.44 -0.46 14.36
N THR A 294 7.66 0.21 13.50
CA THR A 294 8.21 0.84 12.29
C THR A 294 8.66 2.25 12.61
N LYS A 295 9.70 2.71 11.89
CA LYS A 295 10.21 4.07 11.96
C LYS A 295 9.65 4.93 10.84
N ALA A 296 9.59 6.24 11.07
CA ALA A 296 9.29 7.19 10.01
C ALA A 296 10.42 7.22 8.96
N LEU A 297 10.07 7.52 7.70
CA LEU A 297 11.05 7.55 6.59
C LEU A 297 12.17 8.57 6.85
N ALA A 298 11.85 9.68 7.50
CA ALA A 298 12.81 10.72 7.89
C ALA A 298 13.89 10.23 8.89
N GLU A 299 13.65 9.10 9.61
CA GLU A 299 14.62 8.52 10.55
C GLU A 299 15.62 7.56 9.90
N HIS A 300 15.40 7.20 8.63
CA HIS A 300 16.29 6.36 7.84
C HIS A 300 16.39 6.84 6.38
N CYS A 301 16.66 8.15 6.22
CA CYS A 301 16.70 8.83 4.94
C CYS A 301 17.76 8.26 3.99
N GLU A 302 18.81 7.58 4.50
CA GLU A 302 19.79 6.86 3.69
C GLU A 302 19.21 5.75 2.81
N ASP A 303 17.99 5.27 3.10
CA ASP A 303 17.32 4.26 2.28
C ASP A 303 16.50 4.88 1.13
N ILE A 304 16.22 6.18 1.18
CA ILE A 304 15.39 6.88 0.16
C ILE A 304 15.89 6.63 -1.26
N PRO A 305 17.20 6.69 -1.57
CA PRO A 305 17.69 6.45 -2.93
C PRO A 305 17.35 5.05 -3.46
N ILE A 306 17.42 4.05 -2.61
CA ILE A 306 17.14 2.65 -2.97
C ILE A 306 15.63 2.45 -3.15
N ILE A 307 14.83 2.95 -2.20
CA ILE A 307 13.38 2.87 -2.20
C ILE A 307 12.81 3.63 -3.42
N ALA A 308 13.31 4.83 -3.69
CA ALA A 308 12.88 5.63 -4.85
C ALA A 308 13.16 4.92 -6.18
N LYS A 309 14.36 4.35 -6.33
CA LYS A 309 14.71 3.57 -7.53
C LYS A 309 13.80 2.36 -7.71
N GLU A 310 13.44 1.67 -6.64
CA GLU A 310 12.53 0.53 -6.70
C GLU A 310 11.12 0.96 -7.11
N ILE A 311 10.62 2.05 -6.54
CA ILE A 311 9.30 2.62 -6.88
C ILE A 311 9.25 3.00 -8.36
N ILE A 312 10.26 3.71 -8.88
CA ILE A 312 10.34 4.11 -10.28
C ILE A 312 10.41 2.89 -11.20
N ASN A 313 11.22 1.89 -10.84
CA ASN A 313 11.29 0.65 -11.61
C ASN A 313 9.96 -0.11 -11.64
N LYS A 314 9.19 -0.07 -10.54
CA LYS A 314 7.86 -0.66 -10.47
C LYS A 314 6.88 0.06 -11.40
N TYR A 315 6.86 1.39 -11.39
CA TYR A 315 6.03 2.19 -12.30
C TYR A 315 6.44 1.98 -13.75
N ALA A 316 7.75 1.98 -14.05
CA ALA A 316 8.25 1.73 -15.40
C ALA A 316 7.78 0.37 -15.96
N LYS A 317 7.81 -0.67 -15.13
CA LYS A 317 7.27 -2.00 -15.50
C LYS A 317 5.75 -1.96 -15.70
N GLN A 318 5.03 -1.30 -14.79
CA GLN A 318 3.58 -1.19 -14.85
C GLN A 318 3.11 -0.40 -16.09
N TRP A 319 3.83 0.66 -16.44
CA TRP A 319 3.51 1.50 -17.59
C TRP A 319 4.19 1.06 -18.88
N GLN A 320 4.98 -0.01 -18.83
CA GLN A 320 5.75 -0.52 -19.99
C GLN A 320 6.68 0.55 -20.60
N GLN A 321 7.27 1.38 -19.76
CA GLN A 321 8.17 2.47 -20.13
C GLN A 321 9.59 2.21 -19.60
N LEU A 322 10.56 2.98 -20.13
CA LEU A 322 11.90 2.97 -19.56
C LEU A 322 11.89 3.67 -18.19
N PRO A 323 12.60 3.14 -17.19
CA PRO A 323 12.67 3.77 -15.88
C PRO A 323 13.35 5.14 -15.95
N CYS A 324 12.71 6.14 -15.35
CA CYS A 324 13.30 7.46 -15.21
C CYS A 324 14.51 7.43 -14.27
N LYS A 325 15.47 8.33 -14.51
CA LYS A 325 16.60 8.58 -13.60
C LYS A 325 16.27 9.78 -12.72
N ILE A 326 16.63 9.71 -11.47
CA ILE A 326 16.54 10.87 -10.56
C ILE A 326 17.87 11.63 -10.66
N ASP A 327 17.80 12.93 -10.87
CA ASP A 327 18.98 13.81 -10.80
C ASP A 327 19.54 13.88 -9.37
N SER A 328 20.85 14.13 -9.25
CA SER A 328 21.53 14.18 -7.94
C SER A 328 20.96 15.26 -7.02
N GLN A 329 20.55 16.40 -7.56
CA GLN A 329 19.93 17.48 -6.80
C GLN A 329 18.54 17.08 -6.31
N ALA A 330 17.70 16.52 -7.18
CA ALA A 330 16.39 15.98 -6.82
C ALA A 330 16.48 14.92 -5.72
N LEU A 331 17.47 14.02 -5.83
CA LEU A 331 17.71 12.98 -4.83
C LEU A 331 18.12 13.56 -3.48
N HIS A 332 19.00 14.57 -3.49
CA HIS A 332 19.43 15.29 -2.30
C HIS A 332 18.24 15.96 -1.61
N THR A 333 17.39 16.66 -2.36
CA THR A 333 16.18 17.32 -1.82
C THR A 333 15.20 16.30 -1.24
N LEU A 334 15.02 15.14 -1.88
CA LEU A 334 14.23 14.04 -1.30
C LEU A 334 14.79 13.56 0.04
N CYS A 335 16.12 13.47 0.19
CA CYS A 335 16.72 13.03 1.47
C CYS A 335 16.56 14.07 2.60
N LEU A 336 16.30 15.32 2.27
CA LEU A 336 16.09 16.40 3.24
C LEU A 336 14.60 16.61 3.59
N TYR A 337 13.70 16.04 2.84
CA TYR A 337 12.27 16.20 3.06
C TYR A 337 11.77 15.33 4.21
N ASP A 338 10.86 15.85 5.04
CA ASP A 338 10.41 15.18 6.27
C ASP A 338 9.41 14.03 6.06
N PHE A 339 8.80 13.94 4.90
CA PHE A 339 7.81 12.90 4.55
C PHE A 339 6.77 12.63 5.64
N PRO A 340 5.86 13.56 5.98
CA PRO A 340 4.81 13.31 6.98
C PRO A 340 3.90 12.12 6.60
N GLY A 341 3.74 11.81 5.32
CA GLY A 341 3.06 10.62 4.81
C GLY A 341 3.97 9.41 4.55
N ASN A 342 5.25 9.48 4.95
CA ASN A 342 6.24 8.41 4.82
C ASN A 342 6.39 7.86 3.39
N ILE A 343 6.51 6.55 3.23
CA ILE A 343 6.70 5.89 1.93
C ILE A 343 5.48 6.06 1.01
N LEU A 344 4.29 6.25 1.58
CA LEU A 344 3.10 6.51 0.76
C LEU A 344 3.21 7.87 0.06
N GLU A 345 3.65 8.91 0.78
CA GLU A 345 3.89 10.23 0.21
C GLU A 345 5.03 10.20 -0.81
N LEU A 346 6.15 9.53 -0.50
CA LEU A 346 7.23 9.33 -1.46
C LEU A 346 6.75 8.66 -2.75
N LYS A 347 5.88 7.66 -2.68
CA LYS A 347 5.27 7.02 -3.85
C LYS A 347 4.48 8.02 -4.69
N LEU A 348 3.62 8.83 -4.08
CA LEU A 348 2.80 9.82 -4.79
C LEU A 348 3.67 10.91 -5.45
N ILE A 349 4.71 11.38 -4.76
CA ILE A 349 5.67 12.35 -5.31
C ILE A 349 6.38 11.76 -6.54
N LEU A 350 6.90 10.55 -6.43
CA LEU A 350 7.62 9.91 -7.53
C LEU A 350 6.69 9.51 -8.70
N GLU A 351 5.45 9.12 -8.43
CA GLU A 351 4.44 8.85 -9.47
C GLU A 351 4.17 10.11 -10.29
N LYS A 352 3.91 11.24 -9.61
CA LYS A 352 3.74 12.54 -10.25
C LYS A 352 4.98 12.95 -11.03
N ALA A 353 6.16 12.87 -10.41
CA ALA A 353 7.42 13.25 -11.04
C ALA A 353 7.75 12.39 -12.27
N THR A 354 7.52 11.09 -12.20
CA THR A 354 7.72 10.17 -13.34
C THR A 354 6.78 10.47 -14.51
N THR A 355 5.57 10.97 -14.21
CA THR A 355 4.59 11.34 -15.24
C THR A 355 4.93 12.67 -15.91
N LEU A 356 5.53 13.62 -15.19
CA LEU A 356 5.78 15.00 -15.65
C LEU A 356 7.20 15.22 -16.17
N CYS A 357 8.16 14.34 -15.87
CA CYS A 357 9.56 14.55 -16.21
C CYS A 357 9.83 14.52 -17.72
N ASP A 358 10.72 15.40 -18.15
CA ASP A 358 11.23 15.44 -19.53
C ASP A 358 12.46 14.53 -19.69
N ASN A 359 12.58 13.89 -20.85
CA ASN A 359 13.73 13.06 -21.24
C ASN A 359 14.06 11.92 -20.25
N ASN A 360 13.06 11.40 -19.55
CA ASN A 360 13.21 10.34 -18.51
C ASN A 360 14.18 10.74 -17.37
N ILE A 361 14.28 12.04 -17.05
CA ILE A 361 15.11 12.56 -15.94
C ILE A 361 14.20 13.37 -15.01
N ILE A 362 14.05 12.89 -13.79
CA ILE A 362 13.33 13.58 -12.72
C ILE A 362 14.26 14.63 -12.10
N ARG A 363 13.88 15.90 -12.22
CA ARG A 363 14.57 17.04 -11.62
C ARG A 363 13.86 17.49 -10.35
N GLU A 364 14.50 18.34 -9.57
CA GLU A 364 13.94 18.91 -8.35
C GLU A 364 12.59 19.61 -8.60
N SER A 365 12.47 20.36 -9.70
CA SER A 365 11.22 21.03 -10.11
C SER A 365 10.05 20.08 -10.32
N ASP A 366 10.31 18.84 -10.70
CA ASP A 366 9.28 17.83 -11.01
C ASP A 366 8.72 17.19 -9.75
N LEU A 367 9.44 17.27 -8.62
CA LEU A 367 9.03 16.70 -7.34
C LEU A 367 7.83 17.44 -6.72
N GLY A 368 7.74 18.78 -6.94
CA GLY A 368 6.66 19.59 -6.41
C GLY A 368 6.51 19.49 -4.89
N LEU A 369 7.66 19.50 -4.19
CA LEU A 369 7.73 19.43 -2.74
C LEU A 369 7.32 20.75 -2.11
N ASP A 370 6.81 20.68 -0.89
CA ASP A 370 6.51 21.82 -0.04
C ASP A 370 7.82 22.28 0.62
N GLU A 371 8.27 23.49 0.28
CA GLU A 371 9.54 24.04 0.76
C GLU A 371 9.59 24.15 2.30
N GLU A 372 8.45 24.37 2.95
CA GLU A 372 8.37 24.45 4.42
C GLU A 372 8.71 23.11 5.13
N LYS A 373 8.61 22.00 4.41
CA LYS A 373 8.90 20.65 4.92
C LYS A 373 10.29 20.13 4.58
N ILE A 374 11.07 20.93 3.90
CA ILE A 374 12.47 20.61 3.60
C ILE A 374 13.32 21.04 4.78
N LYS A 375 14.04 20.09 5.39
CA LYS A 375 14.98 20.41 6.47
C LYS A 375 16.02 21.40 5.95
N PRO A 376 16.21 22.54 6.62
CA PRO A 376 17.20 23.50 6.18
C PRO A 376 18.58 22.84 6.19
N THR A 377 19.17 22.71 5.03
CA THR A 377 20.56 22.25 4.91
C THR A 377 21.48 23.32 5.49
N LEU A 378 22.58 22.91 6.11
CA LEU A 378 23.64 23.83 6.55
C LEU A 378 24.10 24.80 5.43
N VAL A 379 23.84 24.45 4.17
CA VAL A 379 24.15 25.27 2.99
C VAL A 379 23.08 26.34 2.69
N SER A 380 21.79 26.05 2.95
CA SER A 380 20.70 27.03 2.73
C SER A 380 20.72 28.16 3.77
N GLN A 381 21.27 27.91 4.96
CA GLN A 381 21.51 28.97 5.97
C GLN A 381 22.69 29.88 5.61
N ARG A 382 23.44 29.54 4.54
CA ARG A 382 24.60 30.30 4.07
C ARG A 382 24.26 31.52 3.20
N HIS A 383 23.06 31.60 2.64
CA HIS A 383 22.78 32.62 1.61
C HIS A 383 22.76 34.06 2.13
N ASP A 384 22.61 34.28 3.45
CA ASP A 384 22.53 35.63 4.04
C ASP A 384 23.59 35.97 5.10
N LYS A 385 24.48 35.02 5.48
CA LYS A 385 25.47 35.22 6.54
C LYS A 385 26.89 34.99 6.00
N ASN A 386 27.84 35.83 6.46
CA ASN A 386 29.24 35.55 6.12
C ASN A 386 29.73 34.29 6.84
N LEU A 387 30.82 33.68 6.34
CA LEU A 387 31.31 32.38 6.84
C LEU A 387 31.60 32.38 8.38
N GLU A 388 32.06 33.53 8.89
CA GLU A 388 32.42 33.66 10.30
C GLU A 388 31.17 33.66 11.18
N GLU A 389 30.13 34.39 10.82
CA GLU A 389 28.84 34.42 11.54
C GLU A 389 28.16 33.02 11.54
N TYR A 390 28.28 32.33 10.42
CA TYR A 390 27.73 30.97 10.30
C TYR A 390 28.47 29.94 11.19
N ILE A 391 29.81 30.00 11.24
CA ILE A 391 30.60 29.15 12.13
C ILE A 391 30.28 29.45 13.60
N GLU A 392 30.14 30.74 13.97
CA GLU A 392 29.78 31.13 15.32
C GLU A 392 28.40 30.62 15.75
N GLU A 393 27.43 30.59 14.83
CA GLU A 393 26.10 30.05 15.08
C GLU A 393 26.13 28.52 15.36
N ILE A 394 26.86 27.76 14.55
CA ILE A 394 27.06 26.31 14.76
C ILE A 394 27.79 26.05 16.08
N GLU A 395 28.85 26.78 16.36
CA GLU A 395 29.56 26.66 17.64
C GLU A 395 28.64 26.93 18.82
N ARG A 396 27.76 27.95 18.71
CA ARG A 396 26.77 28.28 19.73
C ARG A 396 25.80 27.14 19.96
N GLN A 397 25.22 26.56 18.90
CA GLN A 397 24.27 25.47 18.99
C GLN A 397 24.88 24.21 19.61
N GLU A 398 26.07 23.81 19.17
CA GLU A 398 26.72 22.60 19.67
C GLU A 398 27.21 22.76 21.14
N ILE A 399 27.68 23.92 21.51
CA ILE A 399 28.06 24.22 22.91
C ILE A 399 26.81 24.21 23.80
N THR A 400 25.69 24.81 23.36
CA THR A 400 24.44 24.84 24.12
C THR A 400 23.89 23.42 24.33
N LYS A 401 23.82 22.59 23.29
CA LYS A 401 23.41 21.18 23.39
C LYS A 401 24.30 20.39 24.37
N ALA A 402 25.61 20.58 24.29
CA ALA A 402 26.53 19.87 25.18
C ALA A 402 26.37 20.31 26.64
N LEU A 403 26.08 21.58 26.90
CA LEU A 403 25.80 22.10 28.24
C LEU A 403 24.47 21.57 28.79
N GLU A 404 23.41 21.51 27.97
CA GLU A 404 22.13 20.91 28.33
C GLU A 404 22.27 19.43 28.69
N LEU A 405 22.93 18.62 27.82
CA LEU A 405 23.18 17.21 28.07
C LEU A 405 24.00 16.93 29.34
N THR A 406 24.78 17.89 29.78
CA THR A 406 25.65 17.74 30.97
C THR A 406 25.18 18.53 32.18
N ASN A 407 23.91 18.99 32.20
CA ASN A 407 23.35 19.81 33.26
C ASN A 407 24.23 21.03 33.63
N ASN A 408 24.70 21.75 32.63
CA ASN A 408 25.60 22.91 32.73
C ASN A 408 26.99 22.60 33.33
N ASN A 409 27.40 21.35 33.37
CA ASN A 409 28.74 20.99 33.82
C ASN A 409 29.75 21.24 32.68
N LYS A 410 30.42 22.38 32.71
CA LYS A 410 31.38 22.84 31.69
C LYS A 410 32.58 21.88 31.49
N THR A 411 32.94 21.12 32.50
CA THR A 411 34.05 20.12 32.38
C THR A 411 33.59 18.86 31.64
N ALA A 412 32.38 18.40 31.92
CA ALA A 412 31.76 17.30 31.20
C ALA A 412 31.40 17.67 29.75
N ALA A 413 30.88 18.87 29.52
CA ALA A 413 30.60 19.39 28.19
C ALA A 413 31.85 19.48 27.30
N ALA A 414 32.97 19.93 27.85
CA ALA A 414 34.24 19.94 27.11
C ALA A 414 34.68 18.54 26.65
N LYS A 415 34.49 17.51 27.50
CA LYS A 415 34.77 16.12 27.13
C LYS A 415 33.83 15.60 26.03
N VAL A 416 32.54 15.93 26.10
CA VAL A 416 31.53 15.57 25.07
C VAL A 416 31.89 16.18 23.72
N LEU A 417 32.34 17.45 23.71
CA LEU A 417 32.74 18.17 22.50
C LEU A 417 34.17 17.83 22.00
N GLY A 418 34.90 17.00 22.72
CA GLY A 418 36.29 16.62 22.35
C GLY A 418 37.30 17.76 22.40
N ILE A 419 37.03 18.83 23.20
CA ILE A 419 37.87 20.00 23.34
C ILE A 419 38.37 20.19 24.77
N SER A 420 39.45 20.98 24.94
CA SER A 420 39.92 21.29 26.28
C SER A 420 38.96 22.22 27.03
N PHE A 421 38.89 22.10 28.36
CA PHE A 421 38.09 22.98 29.20
C PHE A 421 38.42 24.47 28.99
N ARG A 422 39.73 24.77 28.76
CA ARG A 422 40.17 26.13 28.48
C ARG A 422 39.62 26.65 27.13
N ALA A 423 39.61 25.80 26.11
CA ALA A 423 39.03 26.13 24.81
C ALA A 423 37.52 26.35 24.89
N LEU A 424 36.77 25.49 25.59
CA LEU A 424 35.35 25.65 25.79
C LEU A 424 35.01 26.95 26.54
N ARG A 425 35.74 27.27 27.62
CA ARG A 425 35.54 28.51 28.38
C ARG A 425 35.78 29.74 27.54
N TYR A 426 36.80 29.72 26.69
CA TYR A 426 37.07 30.81 25.75
C TYR A 426 35.90 31.03 24.75
N ARG A 427 35.41 29.95 24.17
CA ARG A 427 34.29 29.97 23.21
C ARG A 427 32.99 30.42 23.86
N ILE A 428 32.66 29.93 25.05
CA ILE A 428 31.49 30.35 25.81
C ILE A 428 31.55 31.88 26.06
N LYS A 429 32.71 32.43 26.44
CA LYS A 429 32.88 33.86 26.64
C LYS A 429 32.78 34.64 25.33
N LYS A 430 33.37 34.15 24.24
CA LYS A 430 33.32 34.78 22.91
C LYS A 430 31.88 34.84 22.37
N LEU A 431 31.11 33.78 22.53
CA LEU A 431 29.77 33.62 22.02
C LEU A 431 28.67 34.16 22.97
N GLY A 432 29.02 34.71 24.14
CA GLY A 432 28.06 35.31 25.09
C GLY A 432 27.10 34.28 25.75
N LEU A 433 27.52 33.03 25.90
CA LEU A 433 26.72 31.92 26.45
C LEU A 433 26.96 31.71 27.96
N GLY A 434 27.57 32.65 28.67
CA GLY A 434 27.99 32.50 30.06
C GLY A 434 27.31 33.37 31.03
#